data_1a1d59ec09a58d825e6118700468f4bc
#
_entry.id   1a1d59ec09a58d825e6118700468f4bc
#
_cell.length_a   1.000
_cell.length_b   1.000
_cell.length_c   1.000
_cell.angle_alpha   90.00
_cell.angle_beta   90.00
_cell.angle_gamma   90.00
#
_symmetry.space_group_name_H-M   'P 1'
#
loop_
_entity.id
_entity.type
_entity.pdbx_description
1 polymer ?
#
loop_
_entity_poly.entity_id
_entity_poly.type
_entity_poly.pdbx_seq_one_letter_code
_entity_poly.pdbx_strand_id
1 'polypeptide(L)'
;MVFATANDGTNPDIYTLPAGDVTTTGTQTLTNKTLTSPKIGTSILDTNGNELFLLTATGSAVNELTYANAATGNAPSFTASGGDSNISINLVPKGTGEVQANGSGLATTGKAIAMALVFG
;
A
#
# COMPACT_ATOMS: atom_id res chain seq x y z
N MET A 1 25.07 -9.44 -34.04
CA MET A 1 24.57 -10.18 -32.90
C MET A 1 23.31 -10.91 -33.36
N VAL A 2 23.30 -12.23 -33.33
CA VAL A 2 22.12 -13.01 -33.73
C VAL A 2 21.34 -13.37 -32.47
N PHE A 3 20.11 -12.90 -32.39
CA PHE A 3 19.18 -13.38 -31.40
C PHE A 3 18.54 -14.67 -31.88
N ALA A 4 18.65 -15.75 -31.13
CA ALA A 4 17.97 -16.99 -31.46
C ALA A 4 16.46 -16.75 -31.34
N THR A 5 15.74 -16.92 -32.44
CA THR A 5 14.29 -16.59 -32.55
C THR A 5 13.41 -17.83 -32.66
N ALA A 6 13.87 -19.01 -32.35
CA ALA A 6 13.07 -20.20 -32.54
C ALA A 6 12.94 -21.00 -31.23
N ASN A 7 11.77 -20.98 -30.64
CA ASN A 7 11.34 -22.06 -29.79
C ASN A 7 10.89 -23.22 -30.69
N ASP A 8 11.69 -24.26 -30.78
CA ASP A 8 11.39 -25.47 -31.53
C ASP A 8 10.55 -26.50 -30.71
N GLY A 9 10.10 -26.09 -29.51
CA GLY A 9 9.28 -26.91 -28.63
C GLY A 9 10.01 -28.03 -27.88
N THR A 10 11.34 -28.15 -28.05
CA THR A 10 12.13 -29.25 -27.47
C THR A 10 13.03 -28.84 -26.32
N ASN A 11 13.23 -27.54 -26.10
CA ASN A 11 14.02 -27.01 -25.00
C ASN A 11 13.31 -25.83 -24.35
N PRO A 12 13.16 -25.77 -23.00
CA PRO A 12 12.70 -24.57 -22.35
C PRO A 12 13.75 -23.46 -22.58
N ASP A 13 13.44 -22.55 -23.48
CA ASP A 13 14.32 -21.44 -23.79
C ASP A 13 14.56 -20.58 -22.54
N ILE A 14 15.75 -20.69 -21.98
CA ILE A 14 16.20 -19.76 -20.96
C ILE A 14 16.60 -18.47 -21.69
N TYR A 15 15.65 -17.56 -21.87
CA TYR A 15 15.98 -16.22 -22.30
C TYR A 15 16.69 -15.52 -21.15
N THR A 16 18.02 -15.43 -21.25
CA THR A 16 18.77 -14.53 -20.38
C THR A 16 18.58 -13.13 -20.94
N LEU A 17 17.59 -12.42 -20.40
CA LEU A 17 17.46 -11.00 -20.68
C LEU A 17 18.69 -10.26 -20.10
N PRO A 18 19.28 -9.31 -20.84
CA PRO A 18 20.31 -8.45 -20.30
C PRO A 18 19.83 -7.83 -19.00
N ALA A 19 20.72 -7.66 -18.01
CA ALA A 19 20.39 -7.04 -16.74
C ALA A 19 19.75 -5.66 -17.00
N GLY A 20 18.44 -5.55 -16.77
CA GLY A 20 17.69 -4.29 -16.93
C GLY A 20 16.43 -4.34 -17.81
N ASP A 21 16.27 -5.34 -18.67
CA ASP A 21 15.11 -5.39 -19.57
C ASP A 21 14.10 -6.47 -19.19
N VAL A 22 13.07 -6.08 -18.43
CA VAL A 22 11.80 -6.79 -18.41
C VAL A 22 10.81 -5.92 -19.18
N THR A 23 10.89 -5.92 -20.50
CA THR A 23 9.92 -5.26 -21.37
C THR A 23 8.92 -6.30 -21.83
N THR A 24 7.84 -6.48 -21.11
CA THR A 24 6.73 -7.28 -21.59
C THR A 24 5.44 -6.49 -21.50
N THR A 25 4.67 -6.53 -22.57
CA THR A 25 3.33 -5.97 -22.66
C THR A 25 2.26 -6.93 -22.13
N GLY A 26 2.65 -8.12 -21.68
CA GLY A 26 1.75 -9.15 -21.15
C GLY A 26 1.69 -9.19 -19.62
N THR A 27 0.65 -9.82 -19.10
CA THR A 27 0.52 -10.10 -17.67
C THR A 27 1.60 -11.07 -17.21
N GLN A 28 2.30 -10.74 -16.12
CA GLN A 28 3.36 -11.58 -15.56
C GLN A 28 3.14 -11.86 -14.09
N THR A 29 3.41 -13.10 -13.69
CA THR A 29 3.49 -13.49 -12.29
C THR A 29 4.96 -13.59 -11.88
N LEU A 30 5.36 -12.80 -10.88
CA LEU A 30 6.69 -12.83 -10.30
C LEU A 30 6.69 -13.76 -9.08
N THR A 31 7.39 -14.90 -9.17
CA THR A 31 7.53 -15.84 -8.06
C THR A 31 8.93 -15.78 -7.48
N ASN A 32 9.05 -15.77 -6.15
CA ASN A 32 10.32 -15.71 -5.42
C ASN A 32 11.21 -14.52 -5.83
N LYS A 33 10.58 -13.35 -6.03
CA LYS A 33 11.29 -12.11 -6.35
C LYS A 33 11.17 -11.11 -5.21
N THR A 34 12.28 -10.45 -4.88
CA THR A 34 12.29 -9.28 -4.01
C THR A 34 12.24 -8.03 -4.87
N LEU A 35 11.28 -7.16 -4.61
CA LEU A 35 11.17 -5.86 -5.26
C LEU A 35 11.72 -4.79 -4.32
N THR A 36 12.82 -4.16 -4.69
CA THR A 36 13.39 -3.06 -3.91
C THR A 36 12.81 -1.73 -4.40
N SER A 37 12.06 -1.05 -3.52
CA SER A 37 11.43 0.26 -3.78
C SER A 37 10.64 0.31 -5.11
N PRO A 38 9.67 -0.61 -5.33
CA PRO A 38 8.88 -0.61 -6.55
C PRO A 38 8.02 0.66 -6.63
N LYS A 39 7.97 1.29 -7.81
CA LYS A 39 7.04 2.38 -8.08
C LYS A 39 5.71 1.79 -8.53
N ILE A 40 4.67 1.99 -7.73
CA ILE A 40 3.30 1.61 -8.08
C ILE A 40 2.62 2.81 -8.76
N GLY A 41 2.05 2.60 -9.95
CA GLY A 41 1.50 3.69 -10.76
C GLY A 41 0.29 4.36 -10.15
N THR A 42 -0.71 3.57 -9.73
CA THR A 42 -2.00 4.10 -9.22
C THR A 42 -2.54 3.33 -8.04
N SER A 43 -2.58 1.99 -8.11
CA SER A 43 -3.24 1.17 -7.09
C SER A 43 -2.58 -0.19 -6.92
N ILE A 44 -2.81 -0.79 -5.75
CA ILE A 44 -2.60 -2.21 -5.50
C ILE A 44 -3.97 -2.87 -5.54
N LEU A 45 -4.12 -3.92 -6.36
CA LEU A 45 -5.38 -4.62 -6.55
C LEU A 45 -5.49 -5.87 -5.66
N ASP A 46 -6.71 -6.26 -5.37
CA ASP A 46 -7.03 -7.55 -4.75
C ASP A 46 -6.99 -8.70 -5.79
N THR A 47 -7.26 -9.92 -5.35
CA THR A 47 -7.27 -11.12 -6.21
C THR A 47 -8.39 -11.11 -7.25
N ASN A 48 -9.40 -10.26 -7.13
CA ASN A 48 -10.51 -10.10 -8.07
C ASN A 48 -10.30 -8.94 -9.05
N GLY A 49 -9.20 -8.19 -8.88
CA GLY A 49 -8.89 -7.04 -9.71
C GLY A 49 -9.49 -5.72 -9.21
N ASN A 50 -10.06 -5.69 -7.99
CA ASN A 50 -10.58 -4.45 -7.40
C ASN A 50 -9.45 -3.71 -6.66
N GLU A 51 -9.57 -2.40 -6.55
CA GLU A 51 -8.60 -1.56 -5.84
C GLU A 51 -8.62 -1.85 -4.33
N LEU A 52 -7.50 -2.31 -3.81
CA LEU A 52 -7.29 -2.51 -2.38
C LEU A 52 -6.67 -1.25 -1.74
N PHE A 53 -5.67 -0.67 -2.39
CA PHE A 53 -5.07 0.61 -2.02
C PHE A 53 -4.97 1.50 -3.24
N LEU A 54 -5.51 2.70 -3.15
CA LEU A 54 -5.30 3.76 -4.12
C LEU A 54 -4.14 4.64 -3.65
N LEU A 55 -3.10 4.74 -4.45
CA LEU A 55 -1.87 5.47 -4.12
C LEU A 55 -1.83 6.78 -4.90
N THR A 56 -2.20 7.87 -4.23
CA THR A 56 -2.22 9.20 -4.83
C THR A 56 -0.93 9.95 -4.49
N ALA A 57 -0.23 10.39 -5.52
CA ALA A 57 1.00 11.17 -5.34
C ALA A 57 0.69 12.64 -5.04
N THR A 58 1.41 13.20 -4.06
CA THR A 58 1.43 14.63 -3.76
C THR A 58 2.77 15.21 -4.22
N GLY A 59 2.73 16.34 -4.93
CA GLY A 59 3.96 17.03 -5.34
C GLY A 59 4.76 17.50 -4.13
N SER A 60 6.07 17.26 -4.15
CA SER A 60 7.00 17.64 -3.06
C SER A 60 6.61 17.06 -1.69
N ALA A 61 6.01 15.87 -1.66
CA ALA A 61 5.69 15.18 -0.42
C ALA A 61 6.96 14.89 0.39
N VAL A 62 6.89 15.17 1.69
CA VAL A 62 7.97 14.90 2.66
C VAL A 62 7.50 14.10 3.86
N ASN A 63 6.19 13.86 3.95
CA ASN A 63 5.54 13.11 5.03
C ASN A 63 4.78 11.91 4.45
N GLU A 64 4.85 10.79 5.13
CA GLU A 64 4.25 9.53 4.71
C GLU A 64 3.65 8.76 5.89
N LEU A 65 2.97 7.66 5.57
CA LEU A 65 2.47 6.69 6.55
C LEU A 65 3.30 5.42 6.48
N THR A 66 3.81 4.99 7.62
CA THR A 66 4.55 3.74 7.77
C THR A 66 3.65 2.66 8.34
N TYR A 67 3.60 1.52 7.68
CA TYR A 67 3.01 0.28 8.20
C TYR A 67 4.12 -0.63 8.72
N ALA A 68 4.01 -1.07 9.96
CA ALA A 68 4.93 -2.03 10.53
C ALA A 68 4.17 -3.23 11.12
N ASN A 69 4.64 -4.45 10.80
CA ASN A 69 4.22 -5.65 11.51
C ASN A 69 4.89 -5.72 12.89
N ALA A 70 4.52 -6.70 13.70
CA ALA A 70 5.06 -6.85 15.05
C ALA A 70 5.35 -8.32 15.37
N ALA A 71 6.30 -8.54 16.29
CA ALA A 71 6.54 -9.86 16.87
C ALA A 71 5.40 -10.26 17.82
N THR A 72 5.35 -11.55 18.19
CA THR A 72 4.38 -12.08 19.15
C THR A 72 4.34 -11.25 20.43
N GLY A 73 3.14 -10.89 20.87
CA GLY A 73 2.92 -10.08 22.07
C GLY A 73 2.95 -8.57 21.85
N ASN A 74 3.30 -8.10 20.65
CA ASN A 74 3.29 -6.68 20.30
C ASN A 74 2.23 -6.38 19.24
N ALA A 75 1.76 -5.14 19.17
CA ALA A 75 0.80 -4.70 18.16
C ALA A 75 1.51 -4.17 16.90
N PRO A 76 1.03 -4.49 15.69
CA PRO A 76 1.46 -3.79 14.48
C PRO A 76 1.06 -2.32 14.53
N SER A 77 1.76 -1.48 13.82
CA SER A 77 1.55 -0.03 13.87
C SER A 77 1.29 0.60 12.50
N PHE A 78 0.57 1.71 12.56
CA PHE A 78 0.31 2.63 11.47
C PHE A 78 0.75 4.02 11.95
N THR A 79 1.86 4.54 11.42
CA THR A 79 2.59 5.67 12.00
C THR A 79 2.80 6.76 10.95
N ALA A 80 2.57 8.03 11.33
CA ALA A 80 3.02 9.16 10.54
C ALA A 80 4.53 9.34 10.67
N SER A 81 5.22 9.50 9.57
CA SER A 81 6.67 9.72 9.48
C SER A 81 7.00 10.74 8.40
N GLY A 82 8.20 11.28 8.40
CA GLY A 82 8.61 12.21 7.38
C GLY A 82 9.54 13.33 7.86
N GLY A 83 9.64 14.40 7.05
CA GLY A 83 10.58 15.50 7.27
C GLY A 83 10.14 16.55 8.27
N ASP A 84 8.84 16.69 8.53
CA ASP A 84 8.32 17.70 9.44
C ASP A 84 8.42 17.26 10.91
N SER A 85 8.58 18.22 11.81
CA SER A 85 8.71 17.95 13.26
C SER A 85 7.40 17.46 13.91
N ASN A 86 6.24 17.83 13.36
CA ASN A 86 4.93 17.47 13.87
C ASN A 86 4.02 17.04 12.72
N ILE A 87 3.62 15.77 12.69
CA ILE A 87 2.82 15.19 11.64
C ILE A 87 1.60 14.49 12.27
N SER A 88 0.42 14.90 11.87
CA SER A 88 -0.83 14.27 12.32
C SER A 88 -1.26 13.14 11.38
N ILE A 89 -1.92 12.12 11.91
CA ILE A 89 -2.64 11.13 11.12
C ILE A 89 -4.08 11.63 10.95
N ASN A 90 -4.47 11.87 9.69
CA ASN A 90 -5.82 12.33 9.36
C ASN A 90 -6.60 11.17 8.75
N LEU A 91 -7.60 10.67 9.47
CA LEU A 91 -8.51 9.63 9.02
C LEU A 91 -9.84 10.27 8.59
N VAL A 92 -10.12 10.28 7.29
CA VAL A 92 -11.27 10.99 6.71
C VAL A 92 -12.29 9.99 6.16
N PRO A 93 -13.39 9.71 6.87
CA PRO A 93 -14.50 8.94 6.34
C PRO A 93 -15.19 9.67 5.17
N LYS A 94 -15.88 8.91 4.33
CA LYS A 94 -16.67 9.47 3.23
C LYS A 94 -18.12 9.69 3.65
N GLY A 95 -18.69 10.85 3.31
CA GLY A 95 -20.10 11.19 3.57
C GLY A 95 -20.41 11.20 5.06
N THR A 96 -21.41 10.43 5.47
CA THR A 96 -21.84 10.28 6.88
C THR A 96 -21.13 9.14 7.61
N GLY A 97 -20.08 8.55 7.01
CA GLY A 97 -19.30 7.50 7.66
C GLY A 97 -18.56 7.99 8.91
N GLU A 98 -18.10 7.05 9.73
CA GLU A 98 -17.35 7.35 10.96
C GLU A 98 -16.03 6.57 10.98
N VAL A 99 -15.02 7.08 11.66
CA VAL A 99 -13.85 6.28 12.06
C VAL A 99 -14.27 5.36 13.20
N GLN A 100 -14.07 4.06 13.03
CA GLN A 100 -14.51 3.05 13.98
C GLN A 100 -13.34 2.25 14.55
N ALA A 101 -13.42 1.88 15.81
CA ALA A 101 -12.58 0.89 16.45
C ALA A 101 -13.45 -0.32 16.82
N ASN A 102 -13.14 -1.50 16.30
CA ASN A 102 -13.88 -2.75 16.50
C ASN A 102 -15.40 -2.59 16.24
N GLY A 103 -15.75 -1.90 15.14
CA GLY A 103 -17.14 -1.67 14.74
C GLY A 103 -17.88 -0.57 15.52
N SER A 104 -17.23 0.07 16.48
CA SER A 104 -17.77 1.19 17.23
C SER A 104 -17.14 2.52 16.81
N GLY A 105 -17.96 3.53 16.55
CA GLY A 105 -17.49 4.86 16.18
C GLY A 105 -16.63 5.49 17.29
N LEU A 106 -15.49 6.05 16.90
CA LEU A 106 -14.66 6.81 17.84
C LEU A 106 -15.36 8.12 18.21
N ALA A 107 -15.36 8.45 19.51
CA ALA A 107 -15.93 9.69 19.98
C ALA A 107 -15.12 10.90 19.48
N THR A 108 -15.81 11.84 18.84
CA THR A 108 -15.24 13.16 18.56
C THR A 108 -15.30 14.03 19.82
N THR A 109 -14.57 15.12 19.85
CA THR A 109 -14.59 16.07 20.98
C THR A 109 -16.01 16.52 21.32
N GLY A 110 -16.87 16.77 20.32
CA GLY A 110 -18.27 17.15 20.54
C GLY A 110 -19.09 16.04 21.22
N LYS A 111 -18.96 14.79 20.78
CA LYS A 111 -19.63 13.64 21.41
C LYS A 111 -19.12 13.42 22.83
N ALA A 112 -17.82 13.55 23.07
CA ALA A 112 -17.23 13.39 24.40
C ALA A 112 -17.70 14.47 25.38
N ILE A 113 -17.78 15.72 24.95
CA ILE A 113 -18.32 16.83 25.77
C ILE A 113 -19.80 16.62 26.05
N ALA A 114 -20.60 16.21 25.07
CA ALA A 114 -22.04 15.96 25.29
C ALA A 114 -22.25 14.84 26.31
N MET A 115 -21.50 13.75 26.26
CA MET A 115 -21.57 12.68 27.26
C MET A 115 -21.15 13.15 28.66
N ALA A 116 -20.09 13.95 28.78
CA ALA A 116 -19.64 14.51 30.05
C ALA A 116 -20.68 15.44 30.67
N LEU A 117 -21.39 16.23 29.86
CA LEU A 117 -22.50 17.11 30.36
C LEU A 117 -23.73 16.34 30.79
N VAL A 118 -24.01 15.15 30.22
CA VAL A 118 -25.19 14.33 30.58
C VAL A 118 -24.91 13.41 31.77
N PHE A 119 -23.69 12.90 31.90
CA PHE A 119 -23.32 11.88 32.90
C PHE A 119 -22.22 12.34 33.88
N GLY A 120 -21.73 13.54 33.71
CA GLY A 120 -20.62 14.12 34.52
C GLY A 120 -21.05 14.79 35.78
#